data_69452867db250f1504b22b999699ab85
#
_entry.id   69452867db250f1504b22b999699ab85
#
_cell.length_a   1.000
_cell.length_b   1.000
_cell.length_c   1.000
_cell.angle_alpha   90.00
_cell.angle_beta   90.00
_cell.angle_gamma   90.00
#
_symmetry.space_group_name_H-M   'P 1'
#
loop_
_entity.id
_entity.type
_entity.pdbx_description
1 polymer ?
#
loop_
_entity_poly.entity_id
_entity_poly.type
_entity_poly.pdbx_seq_one_letter_code
_entity_poly.pdbx_strand_id
1 'polypeptide(L)'
;MKVNMSRPKEFYIKIIVILFIILMTVLVFVKFRKDNNPDRITEEQKNAIFSNIDKSTNAKITKFATYGTHFNLDGTIDIVKLSGIKIEYVDLIIKNLNGDENSIKANFNYSDNTCSFSTSDEINTGVDLENLPIDTYYMFIKVTYSNSDIKYYSLVNDSEYSDITYYTITKNNSNNKIDISFNTYNDTKYLSIVVSKAQNLPDDVYDIAIDPARGGLDRGSTSGEYTEASLVLNYGLKLKSELENLGLKVYISRDSNSSEKEDTANNMYSENGRINILNASHAKLLLSLQINGTSYNKKTGGIEIYAPSNCNLDFATCLAGNIVNKSGLYYSENTQFKKADGV
;
A
#
# COMPACT_ATOMS: atom_id res chain seq x y z
N MET A 1 50.30 33.39 -47.37
CA MET A 1 49.50 32.66 -48.36
C MET A 1 48.27 32.01 -47.67
N LYS A 2 47.14 32.69 -47.76
CA LYS A 2 45.89 32.12 -47.15
C LYS A 2 45.22 31.22 -48.20
N VAL A 3 45.25 29.92 -47.99
CA VAL A 3 44.54 28.98 -48.86
C VAL A 3 43.08 29.02 -48.44
N ASN A 4 42.28 29.68 -49.26
CA ASN A 4 40.82 29.73 -49.08
C ASN A 4 40.23 28.49 -49.75
N MET A 5 40.09 27.35 -48.98
CA MET A 5 39.45 26.15 -49.47
C MET A 5 37.94 26.27 -49.26
N SER A 6 37.27 26.93 -50.19
CA SER A 6 35.80 26.82 -50.28
C SER A 6 35.46 25.42 -50.77
N ARG A 7 34.85 24.60 -49.89
CA ARG A 7 34.37 23.30 -50.29
C ARG A 7 33.23 23.45 -51.34
N PRO A 8 33.20 22.63 -52.37
CA PRO A 8 32.20 22.76 -53.44
C PRO A 8 30.78 22.60 -52.87
N LYS A 9 29.80 23.32 -53.42
CA LYS A 9 28.38 23.27 -52.99
C LYS A 9 27.82 21.85 -52.89
N GLU A 10 28.24 20.94 -53.74
CA GLU A 10 27.87 19.52 -53.69
C GLU A 10 28.26 18.81 -52.39
N PHE A 11 29.34 19.22 -51.75
CA PHE A 11 29.74 18.66 -50.46
C PHE A 11 28.72 18.98 -49.35
N TYR A 12 28.24 20.22 -49.31
CA TYR A 12 27.25 20.64 -48.34
C TYR A 12 25.87 19.98 -48.60
N ILE A 13 25.49 19.81 -49.88
CA ILE A 13 24.26 19.11 -50.28
C ILE A 13 24.29 17.64 -49.79
N LYS A 14 25.43 16.95 -49.97
CA LYS A 14 25.60 15.58 -49.48
C LYS A 14 25.48 15.46 -47.97
N ILE A 15 26.07 16.42 -47.23
CA ILE A 15 25.94 16.46 -45.77
C ILE A 15 24.49 16.67 -45.35
N ILE A 16 23.78 17.61 -45.96
CA ILE A 16 22.34 17.86 -45.65
C ILE A 16 21.51 16.64 -45.93
N VAL A 17 21.71 15.93 -47.03
CA VAL A 17 21.00 14.69 -47.37
C VAL A 17 21.30 13.60 -46.36
N ILE A 18 22.56 13.44 -45.94
CA ILE A 18 22.93 12.46 -44.91
C ILE A 18 22.26 12.80 -43.55
N LEU A 19 22.29 14.06 -43.14
CA LEU A 19 21.64 14.51 -41.90
C LEU A 19 20.10 14.30 -41.95
N PHE A 20 19.50 14.55 -43.11
CA PHE A 20 18.06 14.31 -43.29
C PHE A 20 17.72 12.83 -43.22
N ILE A 21 18.53 11.95 -43.82
CA ILE A 21 18.36 10.50 -43.73
C ILE A 21 18.50 10.02 -42.28
N ILE A 22 19.51 10.52 -41.55
CA ILE A 22 19.71 10.20 -40.14
C ILE A 22 18.50 10.67 -39.30
N LEU A 23 18.01 11.89 -39.54
CA LEU A 23 16.82 12.40 -38.85
C LEU A 23 15.60 11.57 -39.12
N MET A 24 15.37 11.19 -40.38
CA MET A 24 14.23 10.33 -40.76
C MET A 24 14.35 8.93 -40.16
N THR A 25 15.55 8.33 -40.13
CA THR A 25 15.76 7.03 -39.46
C THR A 25 15.55 7.11 -37.96
N VAL A 26 15.99 8.19 -37.30
CA VAL A 26 15.74 8.41 -35.88
C VAL A 26 14.24 8.59 -35.62
N LEU A 27 13.54 9.38 -36.43
CA LEU A 27 12.08 9.56 -36.30
C LEU A 27 11.31 8.26 -36.51
N VAL A 28 11.68 7.46 -37.51
CA VAL A 28 11.10 6.14 -37.74
C VAL A 28 11.39 5.20 -36.58
N PHE A 29 12.61 5.20 -36.06
CA PHE A 29 13.00 4.37 -34.93
C PHE A 29 12.27 4.77 -33.65
N VAL A 30 12.15 6.08 -33.37
CA VAL A 30 11.40 6.61 -32.24
C VAL A 30 9.92 6.26 -32.35
N LYS A 31 9.35 6.41 -33.56
CA LYS A 31 7.95 6.02 -33.82
C LYS A 31 7.76 4.51 -33.64
N PHE A 32 8.65 3.69 -34.24
CA PHE A 32 8.61 2.22 -34.10
C PHE A 32 8.75 1.78 -32.64
N ARG A 33 9.65 2.41 -31.86
CA ARG A 33 9.83 2.14 -30.43
C ARG A 33 8.61 2.57 -29.63
N LYS A 34 7.96 3.68 -30.02
CA LYS A 34 6.73 4.17 -29.39
C LYS A 34 5.52 3.28 -29.72
N ASP A 35 5.43 2.76 -30.93
CA ASP A 35 4.32 1.91 -31.39
C ASP A 35 4.47 0.44 -30.95
N ASN A 36 5.72 -0.03 -30.71
CA ASN A 36 6.03 -1.39 -30.24
C ASN A 36 6.45 -1.43 -28.76
N ASN A 37 6.11 -0.41 -27.97
CA ASN A 37 6.27 -0.50 -26.53
C ASN A 37 5.26 -1.52 -26.00
N PRO A 38 5.68 -2.69 -25.47
CA PRO A 38 4.77 -3.70 -24.93
C PRO A 38 3.92 -3.15 -23.77
N ASP A 39 4.34 -2.04 -23.14
CA ASP A 39 3.62 -1.39 -22.05
C ASP A 39 2.55 -0.39 -22.54
N ARG A 40 2.42 -0.20 -23.88
CA ARG A 40 1.42 0.72 -24.42
C ARG A 40 0.06 0.06 -24.55
N ILE A 41 -0.81 0.37 -23.61
CA ILE A 41 -2.23 0.03 -23.65
C ILE A 41 -2.83 0.57 -24.95
N THR A 42 -3.38 -0.33 -25.77
CA THR A 42 -4.10 0.08 -26.99
C THR A 42 -5.46 0.65 -26.63
N GLU A 43 -5.99 1.54 -27.46
CA GLU A 43 -7.35 2.07 -27.28
C GLU A 43 -8.41 0.94 -27.33
N GLU A 44 -8.16 -0.12 -28.08
CA GLU A 44 -9.02 -1.30 -28.15
C GLU A 44 -9.08 -2.03 -26.81
N GLN A 45 -7.92 -2.26 -26.16
CA GLN A 45 -7.86 -2.89 -24.84
C GLN A 45 -8.57 -2.05 -23.79
N LYS A 46 -8.37 -0.72 -23.79
CA LYS A 46 -9.09 0.18 -22.89
C LYS A 46 -10.60 0.13 -23.13
N ASN A 47 -11.02 0.23 -24.37
CA ASN A 47 -12.44 0.13 -24.71
C ASN A 47 -13.06 -1.19 -24.24
N ALA A 48 -12.36 -2.32 -24.37
CA ALA A 48 -12.83 -3.60 -23.87
C ALA A 48 -12.99 -3.63 -22.34
N ILE A 49 -12.11 -2.96 -21.60
CA ILE A 49 -12.19 -2.87 -20.13
C ILE A 49 -13.41 -2.03 -19.70
N PHE A 50 -13.67 -0.89 -20.36
CA PHE A 50 -14.68 0.09 -19.96
C PHE A 50 -16.04 -0.07 -20.66
N SER A 51 -16.18 -0.99 -21.63
CA SER A 51 -17.40 -1.15 -22.43
C SER A 51 -18.66 -1.50 -21.61
N ASN A 52 -18.48 -2.24 -20.53
CA ASN A 52 -19.59 -2.76 -19.71
C ASN A 52 -19.90 -1.92 -18.47
N ILE A 53 -19.26 -0.76 -18.31
CA ILE A 53 -19.47 0.09 -17.14
C ILE A 53 -20.82 0.80 -17.26
N ASP A 54 -21.66 0.67 -16.23
CA ASP A 54 -22.91 1.42 -16.10
C ASP A 54 -22.57 2.89 -15.84
N LYS A 55 -22.97 3.76 -16.78
CA LYS A 55 -22.69 5.20 -16.72
C LYS A 55 -23.79 5.99 -16.00
N SER A 56 -24.86 5.32 -15.54
CA SER A 56 -25.97 5.98 -14.86
C SER A 56 -25.61 6.44 -13.44
N THR A 57 -24.70 5.73 -12.79
CA THR A 57 -24.18 6.07 -11.46
C THR A 57 -22.76 5.52 -11.27
N ASN A 58 -22.09 5.95 -10.20
CA ASN A 58 -20.76 5.51 -9.84
C ASN A 58 -20.75 4.95 -8.42
N ALA A 59 -19.79 4.08 -8.13
CA ALA A 59 -19.48 3.69 -6.78
C ALA A 59 -18.58 4.75 -6.12
N LYS A 60 -19.07 5.39 -5.07
CA LYS A 60 -18.36 6.44 -4.34
C LYS A 60 -17.54 5.82 -3.23
N ILE A 61 -16.24 6.04 -3.22
CA ILE A 61 -15.35 5.58 -2.16
C ILE A 61 -15.54 6.48 -0.94
N THR A 62 -15.85 5.89 0.20
CA THR A 62 -15.98 6.58 1.49
C THR A 62 -14.77 6.38 2.38
N LYS A 63 -14.01 5.30 2.17
CA LYS A 63 -12.76 5.02 2.86
C LYS A 63 -11.91 4.09 2.00
N PHE A 64 -10.60 4.30 1.99
CA PHE A 64 -9.67 3.25 1.61
C PHE A 64 -8.48 3.24 2.56
N ALA A 65 -7.94 2.05 2.79
CA ALA A 65 -6.84 1.84 3.70
C ALA A 65 -6.07 0.58 3.32
N THR A 66 -4.81 0.52 3.69
CA THR A 66 -4.05 -0.72 3.69
C THR A 66 -3.97 -1.27 5.10
N TYR A 67 -4.20 -2.56 5.22
CA TYR A 67 -4.02 -3.29 6.45
C TYR A 67 -2.98 -4.39 6.19
N GLY A 68 -1.77 -4.19 6.68
CA GLY A 68 -0.64 -4.99 6.25
C GLY A 68 -0.38 -4.82 4.74
N THR A 69 -0.40 -5.93 4.00
CA THR A 69 -0.22 -5.94 2.54
C THR A 69 -1.54 -5.86 1.75
N HIS A 70 -2.67 -5.76 2.43
CA HIS A 70 -3.98 -5.80 1.80
C HIS A 70 -4.61 -4.42 1.67
N PHE A 71 -4.98 -4.06 0.46
CA PHE A 71 -5.69 -2.82 0.16
C PHE A 71 -7.21 -3.06 0.21
N ASN A 72 -7.91 -2.23 0.97
CA ASN A 72 -9.33 -2.33 1.25
C ASN A 72 -10.08 -1.06 0.87
N LEU A 73 -11.34 -1.24 0.49
CA LEU A 73 -12.26 -0.18 0.11
C LEU A 73 -13.59 -0.30 0.84
N ASP A 74 -14.08 0.84 1.34
CA ASP A 74 -15.47 1.02 1.71
C ASP A 74 -16.11 2.04 0.76
N GLY A 75 -17.38 1.88 0.45
CA GLY A 75 -18.04 2.81 -0.44
C GLY A 75 -19.56 2.65 -0.49
N THR A 76 -20.16 3.48 -1.33
CA THR A 76 -21.61 3.50 -1.55
C THR A 76 -21.94 3.58 -3.04
N ILE A 77 -23.08 3.01 -3.42
CA ILE A 77 -23.62 3.11 -4.78
C ILE A 77 -25.10 3.47 -4.66
N ASP A 78 -25.51 4.52 -5.34
CA ASP A 78 -26.92 4.89 -5.43
C ASP A 78 -27.60 4.01 -6.50
N ILE A 79 -28.38 3.03 -6.05
CA ILE A 79 -29.05 2.04 -6.90
C ILE A 79 -30.55 2.18 -6.69
N VAL A 80 -31.28 2.53 -7.73
CA VAL A 80 -32.73 2.58 -7.66
C VAL A 80 -33.29 1.17 -7.46
N LYS A 81 -34.11 0.99 -6.43
CA LYS A 81 -34.73 -0.28 -6.10
C LYS A 81 -35.63 -0.76 -7.23
N LEU A 82 -35.31 -1.92 -7.77
CA LEU A 82 -36.14 -2.60 -8.76
C LEU A 82 -37.16 -3.48 -8.03
N SER A 83 -38.45 -3.37 -8.40
CA SER A 83 -39.52 -4.13 -7.77
C SER A 83 -39.29 -5.63 -7.92
N GLY A 84 -39.18 -6.34 -6.79
CA GLY A 84 -38.99 -7.80 -6.76
C GLY A 84 -37.57 -8.29 -7.02
N ILE A 85 -36.62 -7.41 -7.35
CA ILE A 85 -35.21 -7.76 -7.61
C ILE A 85 -34.36 -7.32 -6.41
N LYS A 86 -33.52 -8.22 -5.91
CA LYS A 86 -32.59 -7.97 -4.78
C LYS A 86 -31.16 -7.99 -5.26
N ILE A 87 -30.27 -7.31 -4.55
CA ILE A 87 -28.83 -7.49 -4.70
C ILE A 87 -28.46 -8.81 -4.01
N GLU A 88 -27.74 -9.68 -4.69
CA GLU A 88 -27.24 -10.95 -4.14
C GLU A 88 -25.76 -10.85 -3.74
N TYR A 89 -24.94 -10.22 -4.60
CA TYR A 89 -23.51 -10.09 -4.36
C TYR A 89 -23.02 -8.73 -4.77
N VAL A 90 -22.04 -8.27 -4.03
CA VAL A 90 -21.22 -7.09 -4.37
C VAL A 90 -19.77 -7.54 -4.30
N ASP A 91 -19.05 -7.35 -5.39
CA ASP A 91 -17.66 -7.76 -5.51
C ASP A 91 -16.81 -6.57 -5.97
N LEU A 92 -15.61 -6.44 -5.41
CA LEU A 92 -14.56 -5.61 -5.97
C LEU A 92 -13.86 -6.40 -7.07
N ILE A 93 -13.90 -5.90 -8.28
CA ILE A 93 -13.27 -6.51 -9.44
C ILE A 93 -11.96 -5.81 -9.71
N ILE A 94 -10.91 -6.61 -9.93
CA ILE A 94 -9.59 -6.17 -10.37
C ILE A 94 -9.35 -6.81 -11.72
N LYS A 95 -9.22 -6.00 -12.75
CA LYS A 95 -9.07 -6.46 -14.13
C LYS A 95 -7.80 -5.92 -14.75
N ASN A 96 -6.97 -6.81 -15.30
CA ASN A 96 -5.76 -6.41 -16.00
C ASN A 96 -6.01 -6.12 -17.50
N LEU A 97 -4.97 -5.71 -18.19
CA LEU A 97 -5.04 -5.39 -19.64
C LEU A 97 -5.36 -6.57 -20.54
N ASN A 98 -5.06 -7.78 -20.10
CA ASN A 98 -5.36 -9.01 -20.87
C ASN A 98 -6.81 -9.44 -20.67
N GLY A 99 -7.54 -8.77 -19.76
CA GLY A 99 -8.91 -9.11 -19.42
C GLY A 99 -9.03 -10.14 -18.31
N ASP A 100 -7.90 -10.57 -17.70
CA ASP A 100 -7.95 -11.43 -16.52
C ASP A 100 -8.62 -10.68 -15.38
N GLU A 101 -9.59 -11.31 -14.74
CA GLU A 101 -10.44 -10.71 -13.72
C GLU A 101 -10.31 -11.49 -12.41
N ASN A 102 -9.95 -10.78 -11.35
CA ASN A 102 -10.03 -11.27 -9.98
C ASN A 102 -11.19 -10.59 -9.26
N SER A 103 -11.95 -11.39 -8.51
CA SER A 103 -13.10 -10.94 -7.74
C SER A 103 -12.85 -11.07 -6.25
N ILE A 104 -13.06 -9.99 -5.52
CA ILE A 104 -12.96 -9.94 -4.06
C ILE A 104 -14.36 -9.65 -3.53
N LYS A 105 -14.90 -10.57 -2.77
CA LYS A 105 -16.23 -10.43 -2.17
C LYS A 105 -16.25 -9.28 -1.19
N ALA A 106 -17.25 -8.41 -1.30
CA ALA A 106 -17.51 -7.34 -0.35
C ALA A 106 -18.74 -7.67 0.49
N ASN A 107 -18.71 -7.31 1.77
CA ASN A 107 -19.93 -7.22 2.55
C ASN A 107 -20.71 -6.00 2.10
N PHE A 108 -22.03 -6.10 2.13
CA PHE A 108 -22.87 -4.99 1.73
C PHE A 108 -24.15 -4.90 2.56
N ASN A 109 -24.68 -3.69 2.63
CA ASN A 109 -26.00 -3.42 3.16
C ASN A 109 -26.74 -2.52 2.16
N TYR A 110 -28.02 -2.80 1.93
CA TYR A 110 -28.84 -2.05 1.01
C TYR A 110 -30.06 -1.47 1.72
N SER A 111 -30.13 -0.14 1.82
CA SER A 111 -31.28 0.59 2.35
C SER A 111 -31.45 1.92 1.60
N ASP A 112 -32.69 2.38 1.51
CA ASP A 112 -33.04 3.71 0.99
C ASP A 112 -32.43 4.04 -0.38
N ASN A 113 -32.41 3.07 -1.30
CA ASN A 113 -31.77 3.16 -2.62
C ASN A 113 -30.25 3.33 -2.62
N THR A 114 -29.61 3.11 -1.49
CA THR A 114 -28.14 3.14 -1.37
C THR A 114 -27.62 1.76 -0.97
N CYS A 115 -26.67 1.25 -1.73
CA CYS A 115 -25.90 0.07 -1.39
C CYS A 115 -24.55 0.51 -0.80
N SER A 116 -24.33 0.29 0.48
CA SER A 116 -23.00 0.44 1.10
C SER A 116 -22.26 -0.88 1.03
N PHE A 117 -20.96 -0.83 0.78
CA PHE A 117 -20.10 -2.01 0.66
C PHE A 117 -18.77 -1.81 1.38
N SER A 118 -18.16 -2.93 1.80
CA SER A 118 -16.82 -2.96 2.40
C SER A 118 -16.11 -4.24 2.01
N THR A 119 -14.84 -4.13 1.64
CA THR A 119 -13.94 -5.28 1.43
C THR A 119 -13.17 -5.65 2.69
N SER A 120 -13.31 -4.87 3.77
CA SER A 120 -12.58 -4.99 5.03
C SER A 120 -13.44 -5.67 6.08
N ASP A 121 -13.55 -7.01 6.06
CA ASP A 121 -14.38 -7.72 7.02
C ASP A 121 -13.62 -8.76 7.83
N GLU A 122 -12.61 -9.38 7.26
CA GLU A 122 -11.84 -10.45 7.89
C GLU A 122 -10.34 -10.32 7.63
N ILE A 123 -9.55 -11.16 8.31
CA ILE A 123 -8.10 -11.27 8.08
C ILE A 123 -7.83 -11.61 6.61
N ASN A 124 -6.91 -10.90 5.99
CA ASN A 124 -6.51 -11.08 4.59
C ASN A 124 -7.62 -10.78 3.57
N THR A 125 -8.58 -9.91 3.92
CA THR A 125 -9.56 -9.39 2.98
C THR A 125 -8.98 -8.24 2.15
N GLY A 126 -9.59 -7.99 1.00
CA GLY A 126 -9.14 -6.94 0.08
C GLY A 126 -8.11 -7.43 -0.94
N VAL A 127 -7.44 -6.48 -1.57
CA VAL A 127 -6.46 -6.74 -2.62
C VAL A 127 -5.10 -7.01 -2.01
N ASP A 128 -4.57 -8.21 -2.16
CA ASP A 128 -3.22 -8.56 -1.72
C ASP A 128 -2.18 -7.93 -2.66
N LEU A 129 -1.67 -6.77 -2.26
CA LEU A 129 -0.72 -5.99 -3.04
C LEU A 129 0.64 -6.69 -3.22
N GLU A 130 1.05 -7.53 -2.26
CA GLU A 130 2.34 -8.24 -2.32
C GLU A 130 2.35 -9.32 -3.41
N ASN A 131 1.20 -9.96 -3.62
CA ASN A 131 1.06 -11.05 -4.58
C ASN A 131 0.52 -10.62 -5.94
N LEU A 132 0.27 -9.32 -6.17
CA LEU A 132 -0.09 -8.82 -7.49
C LEU A 132 1.10 -8.90 -8.45
N PRO A 133 0.98 -9.58 -9.60
CA PRO A 133 1.97 -9.53 -10.66
C PRO A 133 2.22 -8.11 -11.18
N ILE A 134 3.39 -7.90 -11.81
CA ILE A 134 3.69 -6.64 -12.51
C ILE A 134 2.70 -6.50 -13.67
N ASP A 135 1.81 -5.52 -13.56
CA ASP A 135 0.79 -5.18 -14.55
C ASP A 135 0.06 -3.89 -14.17
N THR A 136 -0.87 -3.46 -15.01
CA THR A 136 -1.85 -2.41 -14.70
C THR A 136 -3.21 -3.04 -14.47
N TYR A 137 -3.80 -2.73 -13.33
CA TYR A 137 -5.10 -3.25 -12.91
C TYR A 137 -6.10 -2.11 -12.80
N TYR A 138 -7.30 -2.36 -13.33
CA TYR A 138 -8.46 -1.47 -13.26
C TYR A 138 -9.46 -2.03 -12.28
N MET A 139 -10.03 -1.16 -11.44
CA MET A 139 -10.91 -1.58 -10.36
C MET A 139 -12.32 -1.08 -10.58
N PHE A 140 -13.29 -1.98 -10.35
CA PHE A 140 -14.72 -1.73 -10.51
C PHE A 140 -15.50 -2.43 -9.41
N ILE A 141 -16.70 -1.95 -9.14
CA ILE A 141 -17.66 -2.70 -8.32
C ILE A 141 -18.64 -3.43 -9.22
N LYS A 142 -18.72 -4.74 -9.02
CA LYS A 142 -19.69 -5.62 -9.68
C LYS A 142 -20.84 -5.88 -8.72
N VAL A 143 -22.05 -5.62 -9.18
CA VAL A 143 -23.27 -5.93 -8.46
C VAL A 143 -24.01 -7.02 -9.21
N THR A 144 -24.29 -8.14 -8.55
CA THR A 144 -25.08 -9.24 -9.08
C THR A 144 -26.47 -9.22 -8.44
N TYR A 145 -27.49 -9.29 -9.26
CA TYR A 145 -28.88 -9.24 -8.84
C TYR A 145 -29.55 -10.63 -8.86
N SER A 146 -30.63 -10.80 -8.13
CA SER A 146 -31.37 -12.04 -7.99
C SER A 146 -32.01 -12.59 -9.28
N ASN A 147 -32.10 -11.77 -10.31
CA ASN A 147 -32.51 -12.18 -11.66
C ASN A 147 -31.31 -12.53 -12.56
N SER A 148 -30.12 -12.68 -11.99
CA SER A 148 -28.85 -12.93 -12.67
C SER A 148 -28.33 -11.77 -13.52
N ASP A 149 -28.92 -10.59 -13.46
CA ASP A 149 -28.36 -9.40 -14.08
C ASP A 149 -27.07 -8.99 -13.35
N ILE A 150 -26.10 -8.51 -14.12
CA ILE A 150 -24.81 -8.05 -13.62
C ILE A 150 -24.59 -6.63 -14.10
N LYS A 151 -24.17 -5.76 -13.18
CA LYS A 151 -23.76 -4.39 -13.49
C LYS A 151 -22.40 -4.09 -12.91
N TYR A 152 -21.59 -3.35 -13.66
CA TYR A 152 -20.28 -2.86 -13.23
C TYR A 152 -20.34 -1.35 -13.04
N TYR A 153 -19.81 -0.88 -11.92
CA TYR A 153 -19.76 0.54 -11.58
C TYR A 153 -18.33 0.99 -11.41
N SER A 154 -18.00 2.14 -11.99
CA SER A 154 -16.69 2.75 -11.80
C SER A 154 -16.55 3.30 -10.39
N LEU A 155 -15.33 3.28 -9.86
CA LEU A 155 -14.98 3.83 -8.56
C LEU A 155 -14.58 5.30 -8.70
N VAL A 156 -15.22 6.17 -7.92
CA VAL A 156 -14.95 7.61 -7.90
C VAL A 156 -14.53 8.05 -6.51
N ASN A 157 -13.63 9.02 -6.47
CA ASN A 157 -13.14 9.62 -5.25
C ASN A 157 -14.01 10.83 -4.88
N ASP A 158 -14.87 10.67 -3.88
CA ASP A 158 -15.70 11.76 -3.35
C ASP A 158 -15.09 12.37 -2.07
N SER A 159 -13.99 11.80 -1.56
CA SER A 159 -13.44 12.07 -0.23
C SER A 159 -12.07 12.72 -0.23
N GLU A 160 -11.62 13.30 -1.34
CA GLU A 160 -10.30 13.96 -1.46
C GLU A 160 -9.09 13.05 -1.14
N TYR A 161 -9.22 11.73 -1.35
CA TYR A 161 -8.08 10.83 -1.25
C TYR A 161 -7.07 11.15 -2.33
N SER A 162 -5.81 11.27 -1.95
CA SER A 162 -4.68 11.42 -2.87
C SER A 162 -4.27 10.09 -3.48
N ASP A 163 -3.58 10.16 -4.61
CA ASP A 163 -2.86 9.01 -5.13
C ASP A 163 -1.84 8.51 -4.11
N ILE A 164 -1.65 7.19 -4.05
CA ILE A 164 -0.80 6.55 -3.06
C ILE A 164 0.24 5.69 -3.77
N THR A 165 1.47 5.75 -3.28
CA THR A 165 2.55 4.88 -3.72
C THR A 165 3.01 3.99 -2.57
N TYR A 166 3.06 2.69 -2.82
CA TYR A 166 3.64 1.69 -1.93
C TYR A 166 4.84 1.03 -2.56
N TYR A 167 5.72 0.49 -1.70
CA TYR A 167 6.83 -0.35 -2.12
C TYR A 167 6.72 -1.68 -1.39
N THR A 168 6.85 -2.78 -2.12
CA THR A 168 6.80 -4.14 -1.56
C THR A 168 8.07 -4.90 -1.91
N ILE A 169 8.45 -5.83 -1.05
CA ILE A 169 9.46 -6.85 -1.37
C ILE A 169 8.70 -8.10 -1.79
N THR A 170 8.93 -8.56 -3.01
CA THR A 170 8.39 -9.85 -3.45
C THR A 170 9.17 -11.01 -2.84
N LYS A 171 8.58 -12.21 -2.84
CA LYS A 171 9.22 -13.46 -2.38
C LYS A 171 10.61 -13.74 -3.01
N ASN A 172 10.90 -13.10 -4.14
CA ASN A 172 12.17 -13.25 -4.87
C ASN A 172 13.17 -12.11 -4.59
N ASN A 173 13.00 -11.36 -3.50
CA ASN A 173 13.79 -10.16 -3.17
C ASN A 173 13.80 -9.09 -4.27
N SER A 174 12.80 -9.05 -5.12
CA SER A 174 12.61 -7.93 -6.04
C SER A 174 11.69 -6.89 -5.40
N ASN A 175 12.08 -5.63 -5.49
CA ASN A 175 11.22 -4.55 -5.02
C ASN A 175 10.21 -4.20 -6.11
N ASN A 176 8.95 -4.12 -5.74
CA ASN A 176 7.91 -3.58 -6.59
C ASN A 176 7.47 -2.22 -6.06
N LYS A 177 7.17 -1.33 -7.00
CA LYS A 177 6.46 -0.07 -6.77
C LYS A 177 5.01 -0.29 -7.16
N ILE A 178 4.10 0.13 -6.30
CA ILE A 178 2.66 0.01 -6.49
C ILE A 178 2.08 1.41 -6.40
N ASP A 179 1.58 1.92 -7.52
CA ASP A 179 0.89 3.20 -7.59
C ASP A 179 -0.61 2.95 -7.65
N ILE A 180 -1.35 3.49 -6.70
CA ILE A 180 -2.81 3.48 -6.67
C ILE A 180 -3.29 4.89 -6.99
N SER A 181 -4.02 5.06 -8.08
CA SER A 181 -4.37 6.37 -8.60
C SER A 181 -5.78 6.44 -9.18
N PHE A 182 -6.37 7.63 -9.07
CA PHE A 182 -7.65 7.96 -9.68
C PHE A 182 -7.43 8.59 -11.06
N ASN A 183 -8.07 8.01 -12.06
CA ASN A 183 -7.88 8.38 -13.45
C ASN A 183 -9.23 8.56 -14.14
N THR A 184 -9.19 9.06 -15.38
CA THR A 184 -10.38 9.23 -16.23
C THR A 184 -10.09 8.71 -17.64
N TYR A 185 -11.02 7.94 -18.19
CA TYR A 185 -11.00 7.48 -19.57
C TYR A 185 -12.38 7.66 -20.19
N ASN A 186 -12.47 8.44 -21.28
CA ASN A 186 -13.74 8.74 -21.97
C ASN A 186 -14.87 9.13 -20.97
N ASP A 187 -14.59 10.11 -20.12
CA ASP A 187 -15.49 10.61 -19.05
C ASP A 187 -15.83 9.60 -17.94
N THR A 188 -15.31 8.38 -18.00
CA THR A 188 -15.45 7.39 -16.93
C THR A 188 -14.28 7.51 -15.97
N LYS A 189 -14.57 7.91 -14.74
CA LYS A 189 -13.60 7.91 -13.65
C LYS A 189 -13.35 6.47 -13.19
N TYR A 190 -12.13 6.15 -12.81
CA TYR A 190 -11.79 4.81 -12.34
C TYR A 190 -10.59 4.85 -11.38
N LEU A 191 -10.48 3.81 -10.58
CA LEU A 191 -9.32 3.54 -9.73
C LEU A 191 -8.45 2.50 -10.42
N SER A 192 -7.14 2.73 -10.41
CA SER A 192 -6.17 1.78 -10.95
C SER A 192 -5.06 1.48 -9.95
N ILE A 193 -4.51 0.27 -10.08
CA ILE A 193 -3.28 -0.15 -9.41
C ILE A 193 -2.26 -0.45 -10.51
N VAL A 194 -1.12 0.23 -10.48
CA VAL A 194 0.01 -0.05 -11.37
C VAL A 194 1.11 -0.70 -10.55
N VAL A 195 1.39 -1.96 -10.83
CA VAL A 195 2.52 -2.68 -10.24
C VAL A 195 3.68 -2.66 -11.22
N SER A 196 4.78 -2.09 -10.81
CA SER A 196 5.99 -1.97 -11.63
C SER A 196 7.22 -2.40 -10.82
N LYS A 197 8.30 -2.75 -11.53
CA LYS A 197 9.56 -3.06 -10.86
C LYS A 197 10.21 -1.76 -10.37
N ALA A 198 10.49 -1.68 -9.08
CA ALA A 198 11.27 -0.58 -8.54
C ALA A 198 12.75 -0.80 -8.86
N GLN A 199 13.37 0.12 -9.61
CA GLN A 199 14.81 0.05 -9.90
C GLN A 199 15.64 0.44 -8.69
N ASN A 200 15.20 1.47 -7.94
CA ASN A 200 15.79 1.90 -6.68
C ASN A 200 14.65 2.24 -5.71
N LEU A 201 14.82 1.91 -4.44
CA LEU A 201 13.92 2.42 -3.41
C LEU A 201 14.26 3.90 -3.17
N PRO A 202 13.28 4.79 -3.02
CA PRO A 202 13.51 6.14 -2.52
C PRO A 202 14.26 6.14 -1.19
N ASP A 203 14.97 7.22 -0.88
CA ASP A 203 15.74 7.31 0.37
C ASP A 203 14.85 7.34 1.62
N ASP A 204 13.57 7.66 1.46
CA ASP A 204 12.56 7.72 2.51
C ASP A 204 11.80 6.39 2.74
N VAL A 205 12.09 5.34 1.96
CA VAL A 205 11.51 4.01 2.16
C VAL A 205 12.43 3.16 3.04
N TYR A 206 11.88 2.63 4.13
CA TYR A 206 12.58 1.78 5.07
C TYR A 206 12.07 0.34 5.01
N ASP A 207 12.93 -0.62 5.33
CA ASP A 207 12.52 -2.02 5.44
C ASP A 207 11.72 -2.25 6.72
N ILE A 208 12.17 -1.66 7.83
CA ILE A 208 11.55 -1.79 9.14
C ILE A 208 11.51 -0.42 9.82
N ALA A 209 10.38 -0.08 10.43
CA ALA A 209 10.28 0.97 11.42
C ALA A 209 10.20 0.34 12.81
N ILE A 210 11.03 0.80 13.71
CA ILE A 210 11.00 0.45 15.14
C ILE A 210 10.40 1.61 15.91
N ASP A 211 9.38 1.31 16.70
CA ASP A 211 8.73 2.24 17.58
C ASP A 211 9.00 1.87 19.05
N PRO A 212 10.03 2.43 19.69
CA PRO A 212 10.18 2.33 21.13
C PRO A 212 9.07 3.14 21.80
N ALA A 213 8.02 2.48 22.29
CA ALA A 213 6.88 3.15 22.90
C ALA A 213 7.25 4.06 24.07
N ARG A 214 6.35 4.98 24.43
CA ARG A 214 6.57 5.95 25.49
C ARG A 214 7.68 6.96 25.14
N GLY A 215 8.12 7.74 26.10
CA GLY A 215 9.19 8.73 25.94
C GLY A 215 8.75 10.11 26.42
N GLY A 216 9.68 11.05 26.49
CA GLY A 216 9.41 12.38 27.02
C GLY A 216 8.84 12.33 28.43
N LEU A 217 7.66 12.91 28.64
CA LEU A 217 6.95 12.92 29.92
C LEU A 217 6.26 11.58 30.24
N ASP A 218 5.97 10.77 29.20
CA ASP A 218 5.37 9.46 29.39
C ASP A 218 6.43 8.41 29.70
N ARG A 219 6.60 8.09 30.96
CA ARG A 219 7.53 7.08 31.42
C ARG A 219 7.02 5.65 31.23
N GLY A 220 5.71 5.48 30.98
CA GLY A 220 5.06 4.18 30.97
C GLY A 220 5.14 3.47 32.32
N SER A 221 5.13 2.16 32.31
CA SER A 221 5.28 1.32 33.50
C SER A 221 6.64 1.53 34.17
N THR A 222 6.68 1.48 35.49
CA THR A 222 7.91 1.69 36.28
C THR A 222 8.14 0.60 37.30
N SER A 223 9.40 0.20 37.49
CA SER A 223 9.81 -0.75 38.53
C SER A 223 11.20 -0.39 39.05
N GLY A 224 11.29 0.14 40.29
CA GLY A 224 12.52 0.68 40.82
C GLY A 224 13.07 1.83 39.98
N GLU A 225 14.29 1.71 39.51
CA GLU A 225 14.94 2.72 38.66
C GLU A 225 14.57 2.55 37.17
N TYR A 226 13.95 1.46 36.79
CA TYR A 226 13.61 1.17 35.42
C TYR A 226 12.26 1.76 35.00
N THR A 227 12.22 2.31 33.83
CA THR A 227 10.98 2.77 33.19
C THR A 227 10.78 2.02 31.86
N GLU A 228 9.51 1.79 31.50
CA GLU A 228 9.19 1.23 30.18
C GLU A 228 9.89 2.03 29.07
N ALA A 229 9.76 3.36 29.10
CA ALA A 229 10.35 4.25 28.10
C ALA A 229 11.88 4.03 27.93
N SER A 230 12.63 3.86 29.03
CA SER A 230 14.08 3.66 28.96
C SER A 230 14.45 2.28 28.47
N LEU A 231 13.70 1.26 28.89
CA LEU A 231 13.98 -0.13 28.49
C LEU A 231 13.66 -0.36 27.00
N VAL A 232 12.47 0.06 26.54
CA VAL A 232 12.12 -0.15 25.12
C VAL A 232 13.00 0.66 24.17
N LEU A 233 13.47 1.86 24.59
CA LEU A 233 14.45 2.61 23.81
C LEU A 233 15.77 1.85 23.69
N ASN A 234 16.30 1.32 24.78
CA ASN A 234 17.54 0.56 24.77
C ASN A 234 17.43 -0.70 23.89
N TYR A 235 16.31 -1.42 23.99
CA TYR A 235 16.06 -2.58 23.12
C TYR A 235 15.88 -2.16 21.67
N GLY A 236 15.16 -1.07 21.40
CA GLY A 236 14.94 -0.55 20.05
C GLY A 236 16.23 -0.15 19.35
N LEU A 237 17.13 0.56 20.07
CA LEU A 237 18.43 0.96 19.52
C LEU A 237 19.34 -0.25 19.24
N LYS A 238 19.35 -1.26 20.11
CA LYS A 238 20.09 -2.51 19.86
C LYS A 238 19.51 -3.26 18.67
N LEU A 239 18.20 -3.42 18.60
CA LEU A 239 17.52 -4.08 17.49
C LEU A 239 17.80 -3.36 16.17
N LYS A 240 17.74 -2.01 16.16
CA LYS A 240 18.11 -1.20 14.99
C LYS A 240 19.53 -1.57 14.52
N SER A 241 20.51 -1.53 15.42
CA SER A 241 21.90 -1.83 15.09
C SER A 241 22.08 -3.25 14.51
N GLU A 242 21.42 -4.25 15.09
CA GLU A 242 21.51 -5.64 14.60
C GLU A 242 20.86 -5.80 13.22
N LEU A 243 19.72 -5.16 12.97
CA LEU A 243 19.05 -5.22 11.68
C LEU A 243 19.84 -4.47 10.59
N GLU A 244 20.46 -3.32 10.94
CA GLU A 244 21.35 -2.59 10.02
C GLU A 244 22.61 -3.39 9.69
N ASN A 245 23.16 -4.15 10.63
CA ASN A 245 24.27 -5.07 10.39
C ASN A 245 23.89 -6.20 9.41
N LEU A 246 22.60 -6.55 9.35
CA LEU A 246 22.07 -7.50 8.37
C LEU A 246 21.77 -6.86 7.00
N GLY A 247 22.05 -5.56 6.83
CA GLY A 247 21.85 -4.83 5.58
C GLY A 247 20.44 -4.26 5.39
N LEU A 248 19.60 -4.26 6.43
CA LEU A 248 18.28 -3.68 6.37
C LEU A 248 18.32 -2.17 6.64
N LYS A 249 17.47 -1.41 5.98
CA LYS A 249 17.29 0.02 6.21
C LYS A 249 16.25 0.21 7.32
N VAL A 250 16.68 0.73 8.46
CA VAL A 250 15.84 0.79 9.67
C VAL A 250 15.54 2.22 10.07
N TYR A 251 14.26 2.56 10.18
CA TYR A 251 13.77 3.77 10.82
C TYR A 251 13.54 3.53 12.31
N ILE A 252 13.77 4.53 13.15
CA ILE A 252 13.39 4.48 14.56
C ILE A 252 12.65 5.76 14.93
N SER A 253 11.49 5.63 15.59
CA SER A 253 10.62 6.78 15.88
C SER A 253 11.23 7.76 16.87
N ARG A 254 12.11 7.28 17.75
CA ARG A 254 12.91 8.10 18.69
C ARG A 254 14.22 7.43 19.03
N ASP A 255 15.26 8.19 19.23
CA ASP A 255 16.61 7.75 19.58
C ASP A 255 17.05 8.22 20.98
N SER A 256 16.22 8.98 21.65
CA SER A 256 16.50 9.54 22.98
C SER A 256 15.23 9.59 23.84
N ASN A 257 15.42 9.84 25.13
CA ASN A 257 14.34 10.12 26.08
C ASN A 257 14.14 11.62 26.32
N SER A 258 14.67 12.49 25.45
CA SER A 258 14.58 13.92 25.63
C SER A 258 13.12 14.40 25.61
N SER A 259 12.79 15.30 26.51
CA SER A 259 11.46 15.85 26.72
C SER A 259 11.02 16.89 25.68
N GLU A 260 11.83 17.18 24.68
CA GLU A 260 11.57 18.28 23.73
C GLU A 260 10.42 17.98 22.76
N LYS A 261 10.05 16.72 22.62
CA LYS A 261 8.81 16.33 21.93
C LYS A 261 7.98 15.56 22.93
N GLU A 262 6.96 16.21 23.48
CA GLU A 262 5.95 15.58 24.32
C GLU A 262 5.21 14.52 23.54
N ASP A 263 5.75 13.32 23.54
CA ASP A 263 5.12 12.17 22.93
C ASP A 263 4.16 11.54 23.94
N THR A 264 3.19 12.32 24.35
CA THR A 264 2.09 11.85 25.20
C THR A 264 1.08 11.09 24.33
N ALA A 265 0.31 10.21 24.94
CA ALA A 265 -0.78 9.51 24.26
C ALA A 265 -1.72 10.47 23.50
N ASN A 266 -1.90 11.69 24.02
CA ASN A 266 -2.73 12.72 23.40
C ASN A 266 -2.11 13.33 22.13
N ASN A 267 -0.79 13.28 21.98
CA ASN A 267 -0.07 13.86 20.83
C ASN A 267 0.35 12.83 19.79
N MET A 268 0.06 11.56 20.02
CA MET A 268 0.47 10.45 19.14
C MET A 268 -0.03 10.61 17.70
N TYR A 269 -1.21 11.19 17.52
CA TYR A 269 -1.88 11.40 16.23
C TYR A 269 -1.80 12.84 15.72
N SER A 270 -1.07 13.73 16.38
CA SER A 270 -0.82 15.07 15.86
C SER A 270 0.06 15.03 14.61
N GLU A 271 0.14 16.13 13.86
CA GLU A 271 0.93 16.24 12.61
C GLU A 271 2.38 15.76 12.80
N ASN A 272 3.00 16.10 13.95
CA ASN A 272 4.34 15.66 14.30
C ASN A 272 4.34 14.51 15.32
N GLY A 273 3.20 13.87 15.51
CA GLY A 273 3.04 12.76 16.43
C GLY A 273 3.68 11.47 15.93
N ARG A 274 3.98 10.57 16.84
CA ARG A 274 4.71 9.34 16.57
C ARG A 274 4.07 8.48 15.48
N ILE A 275 2.74 8.37 15.44
CA ILE A 275 2.01 7.60 14.43
C ILE A 275 2.22 8.20 13.04
N ASN A 276 2.08 9.53 12.90
CA ASN A 276 2.26 10.18 11.60
C ASN A 276 3.73 10.14 11.13
N ILE A 277 4.69 10.26 12.02
CA ILE A 277 6.11 10.11 11.73
C ILE A 277 6.41 8.67 11.24
N LEU A 278 5.84 7.66 11.89
CA LEU A 278 6.00 6.26 11.48
C LEU A 278 5.37 5.99 10.11
N ASN A 279 4.17 6.50 9.86
CA ASN A 279 3.51 6.40 8.56
C ASN A 279 4.33 7.08 7.46
N ALA A 280 4.92 8.25 7.73
CA ALA A 280 5.77 8.97 6.79
C ALA A 280 7.10 8.26 6.49
N SER A 281 7.50 7.27 7.29
CA SER A 281 8.70 6.46 7.02
C SER A 281 8.52 5.50 5.84
N HIS A 282 7.30 5.28 5.41
CA HIS A 282 6.96 4.30 4.36
C HIS A 282 7.56 2.90 4.61
N ALA A 283 7.77 2.54 5.88
CA ALA A 283 8.38 1.26 6.23
C ALA A 283 7.45 0.09 5.88
N LYS A 284 8.04 -0.99 5.38
CA LYS A 284 7.32 -2.22 5.00
C LYS A 284 6.79 -2.99 6.20
N LEU A 285 7.46 -2.85 7.35
CA LEU A 285 7.09 -3.49 8.61
C LEU A 285 7.26 -2.49 9.74
N LEU A 286 6.28 -2.42 10.64
CA LEU A 286 6.36 -1.67 11.90
C LEU A 286 6.46 -2.64 13.07
N LEU A 287 7.42 -2.41 13.95
CA LEU A 287 7.57 -3.10 15.23
C LEU A 287 7.48 -2.10 16.38
N SER A 288 6.36 -2.06 17.10
CA SER A 288 6.23 -1.28 18.32
C SER A 288 6.63 -2.12 19.52
N LEU A 289 7.58 -1.62 20.29
CA LEU A 289 8.13 -2.28 21.48
C LEU A 289 7.50 -1.67 22.73
N GLN A 290 6.88 -2.54 23.54
CA GLN A 290 6.20 -2.13 24.77
C GLN A 290 6.55 -3.09 25.92
N ILE A 291 6.47 -2.61 27.14
CA ILE A 291 6.62 -3.41 28.36
C ILE A 291 5.42 -3.16 29.25
N ASN A 292 4.53 -4.14 29.33
CA ASN A 292 3.37 -4.06 30.19
C ASN A 292 3.75 -4.24 31.66
N GLY A 293 3.27 -3.35 32.53
CA GLY A 293 3.35 -3.48 33.96
C GLY A 293 2.00 -3.91 34.55
N THR A 294 2.02 -4.77 35.57
CA THR A 294 0.83 -5.10 36.34
C THR A 294 0.97 -4.65 37.79
N SER A 295 -0.01 -3.93 38.29
CA SER A 295 0.04 -3.40 39.67
C SER A 295 -0.26 -4.44 40.75
N TYR A 296 -0.84 -5.60 40.39
CA TYR A 296 -1.42 -6.50 41.39
C TYR A 296 -0.97 -7.97 41.34
N ASN A 297 -0.25 -8.43 40.35
CA ASN A 297 0.10 -9.84 40.28
C ASN A 297 1.54 -10.06 39.81
N LYS A 298 2.40 -10.43 40.75
CA LYS A 298 3.82 -10.70 40.48
C LYS A 298 4.08 -11.93 39.63
N LYS A 299 3.03 -12.71 39.28
CA LYS A 299 3.15 -13.95 38.48
C LYS A 299 2.77 -13.78 37.03
N THR A 300 2.26 -12.61 36.62
CA THR A 300 1.96 -12.34 35.21
C THR A 300 3.20 -11.84 34.51
N GLY A 301 3.56 -12.46 33.44
CA GLY A 301 4.70 -12.10 32.60
C GLY A 301 4.58 -12.84 31.29
N GLY A 302 5.62 -12.74 30.48
CA GLY A 302 5.65 -13.43 29.19
C GLY A 302 5.53 -12.48 28.01
N ILE A 303 5.38 -13.07 26.82
CA ILE A 303 5.34 -12.35 25.56
C ILE A 303 3.88 -12.26 25.11
N GLU A 304 3.52 -11.06 24.68
CA GLU A 304 2.29 -10.78 23.96
C GLU A 304 2.65 -10.12 22.63
N ILE A 305 2.08 -10.56 21.54
CA ILE A 305 2.20 -9.93 20.22
C ILE A 305 0.80 -9.54 19.75
N TYR A 306 0.67 -8.26 19.41
CA TYR A 306 -0.53 -7.70 18.82
C TYR A 306 -0.25 -7.48 17.34
N ALA A 307 -1.14 -7.98 16.50
CA ALA A 307 -1.07 -7.80 15.06
C ALA A 307 -2.42 -7.27 14.55
N PRO A 308 -2.45 -6.50 13.45
CA PRO A 308 -3.70 -6.07 12.84
C PRO A 308 -4.63 -7.24 12.55
N SER A 309 -5.95 -7.02 12.68
CA SER A 309 -6.96 -8.09 12.57
C SER A 309 -6.97 -8.78 11.20
N ASN A 310 -6.44 -8.13 10.19
CA ASN A 310 -6.42 -8.54 8.78
C ASN A 310 -5.01 -8.74 8.20
N CYS A 311 -3.98 -8.93 9.03
CA CYS A 311 -2.66 -9.30 8.55
C CYS A 311 -2.40 -10.81 8.61
N ASN A 312 -1.42 -11.28 7.81
CA ASN A 312 -0.91 -12.63 7.96
C ASN A 312 -0.13 -12.76 9.29
N LEU A 313 -0.50 -13.74 10.09
CA LEU A 313 0.09 -13.97 11.41
C LEU A 313 1.39 -14.80 11.38
N ASP A 314 1.86 -15.27 10.22
CA ASP A 314 3.04 -16.13 10.12
C ASP A 314 4.28 -15.45 10.68
N PHE A 315 4.49 -14.17 10.36
CA PHE A 315 5.61 -13.40 10.89
C PHE A 315 5.51 -13.25 12.42
N ALA A 316 4.34 -12.86 12.93
CA ALA A 316 4.11 -12.70 14.37
C ALA A 316 4.31 -14.01 15.13
N THR A 317 3.83 -15.13 14.57
CA THR A 317 4.02 -16.48 15.11
C THR A 317 5.48 -16.89 15.14
N CYS A 318 6.20 -16.68 14.03
CA CYS A 318 7.62 -16.97 13.94
C CYS A 318 8.44 -16.12 14.92
N LEU A 319 8.15 -14.81 15.02
CA LEU A 319 8.80 -13.90 15.94
C LEU A 319 8.61 -14.34 17.39
N ALA A 320 7.36 -14.61 17.79
CA ALA A 320 7.04 -15.06 19.14
C ALA A 320 7.75 -16.36 19.51
N GLY A 321 7.72 -17.36 18.61
CA GLY A 321 8.40 -18.64 18.79
C GLY A 321 9.91 -18.48 18.97
N ASN A 322 10.54 -17.63 18.16
CA ASN A 322 12.00 -17.38 18.27
C ASN A 322 12.36 -16.68 19.57
N ILE A 323 11.56 -15.68 20.00
CA ILE A 323 11.79 -14.98 21.26
C ILE A 323 11.70 -15.97 22.44
N VAL A 324 10.63 -16.77 22.51
CA VAL A 324 10.45 -17.77 23.58
C VAL A 324 11.61 -18.76 23.61
N ASN A 325 11.94 -19.32 22.45
CA ASN A 325 12.98 -20.36 22.37
C ASN A 325 14.40 -19.87 22.72
N LYS A 326 14.67 -18.57 22.50
CA LYS A 326 16.03 -18.02 22.68
C LYS A 326 16.19 -17.21 23.95
N SER A 327 15.13 -16.66 24.53
CA SER A 327 15.21 -15.76 25.69
C SER A 327 14.89 -16.44 27.02
N GLY A 328 14.30 -17.64 27.00
CA GLY A 328 13.76 -18.28 28.20
C GLY A 328 12.46 -17.61 28.72
N LEU A 329 11.93 -16.65 28.00
CA LEU A 329 10.60 -16.11 28.26
C LEU A 329 9.54 -17.15 27.88
N TYR A 330 8.34 -16.97 28.34
CA TYR A 330 7.20 -17.83 28.04
C TYR A 330 6.07 -17.02 27.41
N TYR A 331 5.12 -17.69 26.79
CA TYR A 331 3.91 -17.02 26.34
C TYR A 331 3.08 -16.60 27.55
N SER A 332 2.49 -15.41 27.51
CA SER A 332 1.57 -15.01 28.57
C SER A 332 0.37 -15.96 28.61
N GLU A 333 -0.30 -16.07 29.77
CA GLU A 333 -1.46 -16.97 29.95
C GLU A 333 -2.61 -16.66 28.98
N ASN A 334 -2.59 -15.49 28.33
CA ASN A 334 -3.52 -15.06 27.30
C ASN A 334 -2.98 -15.31 25.88
N THR A 335 -2.38 -16.45 25.64
CA THR A 335 -1.59 -16.84 24.46
C THR A 335 -2.31 -16.88 23.11
N GLN A 336 -3.48 -16.37 22.99
CA GLN A 336 -4.05 -16.11 21.68
C GLN A 336 -3.44 -14.81 21.15
N PHE A 337 -2.91 -14.83 19.93
CA PHE A 337 -2.56 -13.60 19.22
C PHE A 337 -3.78 -12.67 19.27
N LYS A 338 -3.68 -11.62 20.07
CA LYS A 338 -4.76 -10.66 20.18
C LYS A 338 -4.74 -9.83 18.92
N LYS A 339 -5.81 -9.89 18.18
CA LYS A 339 -6.05 -8.97 17.08
C LYS A 339 -6.33 -7.59 17.66
N ALA A 340 -5.60 -6.60 17.21
CA ALA A 340 -5.83 -5.21 17.61
C ALA A 340 -6.64 -4.52 16.51
N ASP A 341 -7.83 -4.08 16.85
CA ASP A 341 -8.63 -3.21 15.98
C ASP A 341 -8.05 -1.80 16.04
N GLY A 342 -7.71 -1.25 14.89
CA GLY A 342 -7.32 0.16 14.78
C GLY A 342 -5.84 0.48 14.99
N VAL A 343 -4.93 -0.44 14.68
CA VAL A 343 -3.49 -0.13 14.54
C VAL A 343 -3.12 0.00 13.07
#